data_d3577528ab22352cf3ba0fdd4b42986d
#
_entry.id   d3577528ab22352cf3ba0fdd4b42986d
#
_cell.length_a   1.000
_cell.length_b   1.000
_cell.length_c   1.000
_cell.angle_alpha   90.00
_cell.angle_beta   90.00
_cell.angle_gamma   90.00
#
_symmetry.space_group_name_H-M   'P 1'
#
loop_
_entity.id
_entity.type
_entity.pdbx_description
1 polymer ?
#
loop_
_entity_poly.entity_id
_entity_poly.type
_entity_poly.pdbx_seq_one_letter_code
_entity_poly.pdbx_strand_id
1 'polypeptide(L)' 'MECEETIDCLNACGFRSELRERYLVFAKDGQIQAQIRLLWQQRKLLMDDLHTVQKQVDCIDFIIRSLERAQKMKE' A
#
# COMPACT_ATOMS: atom_id res chain seq x y z
N MET A 1 -9.25 -3.58 9.60
CA MET A 1 -8.01 -3.39 10.37
C MET A 1 -6.84 -4.03 9.63
N GLU A 2 -5.74 -3.30 9.52
CA GLU A 2 -4.57 -3.83 8.83
C GLU A 2 -3.83 -4.84 9.70
N CYS A 3 -3.34 -5.92 9.11
CA CYS A 3 -2.56 -6.92 9.84
C CYS A 3 -1.09 -6.50 9.91
N GLU A 4 -0.34 -7.16 10.78
CA GLU A 4 1.09 -6.88 10.96
C GLU A 4 1.87 -7.01 9.65
N GLU A 5 1.53 -8.00 8.85
CA GLU A 5 2.19 -8.22 7.56
C GLU A 5 2.04 -7.01 6.64
N THR A 6 0.85 -6.42 6.61
CA THR A 6 0.60 -5.25 5.80
C THR A 6 1.44 -4.07 6.28
N ILE A 7 1.50 -3.87 7.59
CA ILE A 7 2.30 -2.79 8.17
C ILE A 7 3.78 -2.99 7.88
N ASP A 8 4.27 -4.22 8.00
CA ASP A 8 5.66 -4.53 7.67
C ASP A 8 5.96 -4.26 6.19
N CYS A 9 5.04 -4.62 5.30
CA CYS A 9 5.18 -4.34 3.88
C CYS A 9 5.20 -2.84 3.60
N LEU A 10 4.34 -2.08 4.27
CA LEU A 10 4.33 -0.62 4.11
C LEU A 10 5.67 -0.02 4.52
N ASN A 11 6.22 -0.48 5.65
CA ASN A 11 7.51 -0.01 6.11
C ASN A 11 8.62 -0.37 5.12
N ALA A 12 8.58 -1.58 4.59
CA ALA A 12 9.57 -2.04 3.62
C ALA A 12 9.50 -1.27 2.30
N CYS A 13 8.31 -0.77 1.95
CA CYS A 13 8.09 -0.01 0.73
C CYS A 13 8.43 1.47 0.87
N GLY A 14 8.97 1.88 2.02
CA GLY A 14 9.37 3.26 2.23
C GLY A 14 8.23 4.19 2.59
N PHE A 15 7.12 3.66 3.05
CA PHE A 15 6.05 4.49 3.58
C PHE A 15 6.52 5.11 4.90
N ARG A 16 6.77 6.39 4.86
CA ARG A 16 7.18 7.13 6.06
C ARG A 16 5.97 7.31 6.99
N SER A 17 6.25 7.71 8.23
CA SER A 17 5.21 7.86 9.25
C SER A 17 3.98 8.58 8.73
N GLU A 18 4.18 9.69 8.02
CA GLU A 18 3.09 10.51 7.51
C GLU A 18 2.24 9.76 6.48
N LEU A 19 2.88 9.13 5.49
CA LEU A 19 2.17 8.35 4.48
C LEU A 19 1.47 7.15 5.09
N ARG A 20 2.14 6.50 6.03
CA ARG A 20 1.56 5.36 6.72
C ARG A 20 0.33 5.76 7.50
N GLU A 21 0.37 6.91 8.16
CA GLU A 21 -0.79 7.42 8.90
C GLU A 21 -1.96 7.70 7.97
N ARG A 22 -1.71 8.31 6.82
CA ARG A 22 -2.75 8.56 5.83
C ARG A 22 -3.38 7.26 5.35
N TYR A 23 -2.54 6.28 5.06
CA TYR A 23 -3.02 4.97 4.63
C TYR A 23 -3.93 4.35 5.69
N LEU A 24 -3.51 4.40 6.95
CA LEU A 24 -4.27 3.81 8.05
C LEU A 24 -5.59 4.57 8.29
N VAL A 25 -5.57 5.89 8.13
CA VAL A 25 -6.80 6.68 8.25
C VAL A 25 -7.80 6.27 7.18
N PHE A 26 -7.35 6.12 5.93
CA PHE A 26 -8.22 5.67 4.85
C PHE A 26 -8.73 4.26 5.11
N ALA A 27 -7.89 3.39 5.65
CA ALA A 27 -8.31 2.03 6.00
C ALA A 27 -9.41 2.04 7.05
N LYS A 28 -9.25 2.89 8.05
CA LYS A 28 -10.23 3.02 9.13
C LYS A 28 -11.57 3.52 8.64
N ASP A 29 -11.54 4.43 7.65
CA ASP A 29 -12.76 4.98 7.06
C ASP A 29 -13.35 4.09 5.97
N GLY A 30 -12.69 2.99 5.65
CA GLY A 30 -13.15 2.09 4.60
C GLY A 30 -12.96 2.62 3.19
N GLN A 31 -12.07 3.59 3.01
CA GLN A 31 -11.82 4.20 1.70
C GLN A 31 -10.74 3.43 0.93
N ILE A 32 -11.14 2.28 0.41
CA ILE A 32 -10.21 1.37 -0.30
C ILE A 32 -9.61 2.03 -1.52
N GLN A 33 -10.40 2.81 -2.28
CA GLN A 33 -9.88 3.49 -3.47
C GLN A 33 -8.76 4.46 -3.13
N ALA A 34 -8.89 5.17 -2.02
CA ALA A 34 -7.84 6.10 -1.59
C ALA A 34 -6.57 5.35 -1.19
N GLN A 35 -6.72 4.20 -0.53
CA GLN A 35 -5.59 3.35 -0.19
C GLN A 35 -4.86 2.86 -1.44
N ILE A 36 -5.61 2.38 -2.42
CA ILE A 36 -5.04 1.89 -3.68
C ILE A 36 -4.30 3.01 -4.40
N ARG A 37 -4.88 4.20 -4.41
CA ARG A 37 -4.27 5.36 -5.06
C ARG A 37 -2.93 5.74 -4.42
N LEU A 38 -2.86 5.72 -3.09
CA LEU A 38 -1.60 5.97 -2.38
C LEU A 38 -0.53 4.94 -2.74
N LEU A 39 -0.94 3.68 -2.81
CA LEU A 39 -0.02 2.59 -3.16
C LEU A 39 0.50 2.74 -4.58
N TRP A 40 -0.36 3.11 -5.54
CA TRP A 40 0.08 3.32 -6.91
C TRP A 40 1.05 4.50 -7.01
N GLN A 41 0.82 5.56 -6.26
CA GLN A 41 1.74 6.70 -6.23
C GLN A 41 3.11 6.28 -5.70
N GLN A 42 3.14 5.52 -4.61
CA GLN A 42 4.39 5.04 -4.04
C GLN A 42 5.09 4.07 -4.99
N ARG A 43 4.33 3.20 -5.64
CA ARG A 43 4.88 2.27 -6.61
C ARG A 43 5.58 3.01 -7.75
N LYS A 44 4.95 4.06 -8.24
CA LYS A 44 5.51 4.88 -9.30
C LYS A 44 6.83 5.51 -8.88
N LEU A 45 6.87 6.05 -7.67
CA LEU A 45 8.09 6.64 -7.12
C LEU A 45 9.21 5.61 -7.00
N LEU A 46 8.88 4.40 -6.55
CA LEU A 46 9.85 3.33 -6.44
C LEU A 46 10.37 2.90 -7.81
N MET A 47 9.49 2.81 -8.79
CA MET A 47 9.90 2.40 -10.13
C MET A 47 10.81 3.44 -10.80
N ASP A 48 10.68 4.71 -10.42
CA ASP A 48 11.51 5.78 -10.95
C ASP A 48 12.87 5.85 -10.25
N ASP A 49 13.00 5.18 -9.12
CA ASP A 49 14.24 5.16 -8.34
C ASP A 49 15.16 4.05 -8.84
N LEU A 50 16.36 4.42 -9.26
CA LEU A 50 17.35 3.47 -9.77
C LEU A 50 17.83 2.48 -8.71
N HIS A 51 17.61 2.79 -7.45
CA HIS A 51 18.02 1.94 -6.34
C HIS A 51 16.90 1.12 -5.76
N THR A 52 15.75 1.10 -6.44
CA THR A 52 14.58 0.34 -5.98
C THR A 52 14.89 -1.16 -5.96
N VAL A 53 14.58 -1.79 -4.84
CA VAL A 53 14.69 -3.24 -4.69
C VAL A 53 13.37 -3.85 -5.16
N GLN A 54 13.48 -4.89 -6.00
CA GLN A 54 12.31 -5.60 -6.52
C GLN A 54 11.35 -6.03 -5.41
N LYS A 55 11.90 -6.38 -4.26
CA LYS A 55 11.12 -6.80 -3.11
C LYS A 55 10.15 -5.71 -2.64
N GLN A 56 10.55 -4.44 -2.71
CA GLN A 56 9.68 -3.32 -2.31
C GLN A 56 8.48 -3.20 -3.24
N VAL A 57 8.71 -3.34 -4.54
CA VAL A 57 7.64 -3.30 -5.54
C VAL A 57 6.71 -4.48 -5.35
N ASP A 58 7.25 -5.66 -5.09
CA ASP A 58 6.44 -6.85 -4.86
C ASP A 58 5.54 -6.69 -3.64
N CYS A 59 6.03 -6.08 -2.57
CA CYS A 59 5.23 -5.82 -1.39
C CYS A 59 4.05 -4.90 -1.70
N ILE A 60 4.30 -3.83 -2.46
CA ILE A 60 3.23 -2.91 -2.85
C ILE A 60 2.20 -3.62 -3.72
N ASP A 61 2.65 -4.41 -4.69
CA ASP A 61 1.75 -5.14 -5.57
C ASP A 61 0.89 -6.12 -4.79
N PHE A 62 1.47 -6.77 -3.79
CA PHE A 62 0.72 -7.68 -2.92
C PHE A 62 -0.40 -6.94 -2.18
N ILE A 63 -0.10 -5.78 -1.63
CA ILE A 63 -1.09 -4.99 -0.90
C ILE A 63 -2.19 -4.51 -1.84
N ILE A 64 -1.83 -4.02 -3.02
CA ILE A 64 -2.80 -3.56 -4.02
C ILE A 64 -3.76 -4.69 -4.37
N ARG A 65 -3.23 -5.87 -4.66
CA ARG A 65 -4.06 -7.03 -5.00
C ARG A 65 -4.99 -7.42 -3.86
N SER A 66 -4.49 -7.33 -2.63
CA SER A 66 -5.31 -7.64 -1.46
C SER A 66 -6.49 -6.68 -1.34
N LEU A 67 -6.25 -5.38 -1.57
CA LEU A 67 -7.31 -4.39 -1.50
C LEU A 67 -8.31 -4.54 -2.64
N GLU A 68 -7.84 -4.83 -3.83
CA GLU A 68 -8.71 -5.04 -4.98
C GLU A 68 -9.60 -6.26 -4.77
N ARG A 69 -9.04 -7.31 -4.19
CA ARG A 69 -9.80 -8.51 -3.88
C ARG A 69 -10.87 -8.22 -2.83
N ALA A 70 -10.53 -7.48 -1.79
CA ALA A 70 -11.48 -7.10 -0.76
C ALA A 70 -12.61 -6.26 -1.33
N GLN A 71 -12.30 -5.36 -2.26
CA GLN A 71 -13.28 -4.53 -2.92
C GLN A 71 -14.25 -5.36 -3.75
N LYS A 72 -13.73 -6.34 -4.48
CA LYS A 72 -14.56 -7.25 -5.28
C LYS A 72 -15.52 -8.04 -4.42
N MET A 73 -15.05 -8.51 -3.28
CA MET A 73 -15.87 -9.35 -2.41
C MET A 73 -17.03 -8.59 -1.77
N LYS A 74 -16.98 -7.28 -1.75
CA LYS A 74 -18.06 -6.47 -1.20
C LYS A 74 -19.21 -6.26 -2.18
N GLU A 75 -18.99 -6.54 -3.42
CA GLU A 75 -20.04 -6.46 -4.43
C GLU A 75 -20.83 -7.76 -4.46
#